data_e289ad84877527748bef6cf4b11f6363
#
_entry.id   e289ad84877527748bef6cf4b11f6363
#
_cell.length_a   1.000
_cell.length_b   1.000
_cell.length_c   1.000
_cell.angle_alpha   90.00
_cell.angle_beta   90.00
_cell.angle_gamma   90.00
#
_symmetry.space_group_name_H-M   'P 1'
#
loop_
_entity.id
_entity.type
_entity.pdbx_description
1 polymer ?
#
loop_
_entity_poly.entity_id
_entity_poly.type
_entity_poly.pdbx_seq_one_letter_code
_entity_poly.pdbx_strand_id
1 'polypeptide(L)'
;GLQDVPESVRELLGATGEFSTDAKQGPILAQSWYVLESIRHTVASAGGQMSDVIKLVQYFRNLDHFPYYSRVRKLFYPDQPPVSTVVQVSEMLPDATVLIEVEATVWLPQPIHSEAPR
;
A
#
# COMPACT_ATOMS: atom_id res chain seq x y z
N GLY A 1 -9.90 -2.85 -10.54
CA GLY A 1 -9.48 -4.22 -10.74
C GLY A 1 -8.01 -4.32 -11.11
N LEU A 2 -7.54 -5.51 -11.32
CA LEU A 2 -6.12 -5.72 -11.62
C LEU A 2 -5.68 -5.02 -12.91
N GLN A 3 -6.58 -4.89 -13.87
CA GLN A 3 -6.28 -4.19 -15.11
C GLN A 3 -5.98 -2.71 -14.93
N ASP A 4 -6.33 -2.14 -13.78
CA ASP A 4 -6.06 -0.73 -13.48
C ASP A 4 -4.63 -0.53 -12.95
N VAL A 5 -3.96 -1.60 -12.60
CA VAL A 5 -2.58 -1.56 -12.13
C VAL A 5 -1.66 -1.44 -13.36
N PRO A 6 -0.61 -0.61 -13.31
CA PRO A 6 0.30 -0.49 -14.45
C PRO A 6 0.83 -1.84 -14.91
N GLU A 7 0.99 -1.98 -16.22
CA GLU A 7 1.45 -3.22 -16.83
C GLU A 7 2.77 -3.71 -16.22
N SER A 8 3.72 -2.80 -16.02
CA SER A 8 5.02 -3.15 -15.47
C SER A 8 4.92 -3.74 -14.07
N VAL A 9 4.02 -3.19 -13.25
CA VAL A 9 3.81 -3.70 -11.89
C VAL A 9 3.09 -5.04 -11.95
N ARG A 10 2.10 -5.15 -12.81
CA ARG A 10 1.35 -6.38 -12.99
C ARG A 10 2.24 -7.53 -13.45
N GLU A 11 3.12 -7.26 -14.41
CA GLU A 11 4.08 -8.25 -14.89
C GLU A 11 5.02 -8.70 -13.79
N LEU A 12 5.50 -7.75 -12.99
CA LEU A 12 6.42 -8.07 -11.89
C LEU A 12 5.73 -8.95 -10.84
N LEU A 13 4.49 -8.63 -10.49
CA LEU A 13 3.73 -9.42 -9.52
C LEU A 13 3.37 -10.78 -10.09
N GLY A 14 3.18 -10.87 -11.40
CA GLY A 14 2.83 -12.11 -12.08
C GLY A 14 4.00 -12.91 -12.59
N ALA A 15 5.23 -12.51 -12.25
CA ALA A 15 6.42 -13.17 -12.77
C ALA A 15 6.49 -14.66 -12.40
N THR A 16 5.80 -15.07 -11.34
CA THR A 16 5.75 -16.46 -10.92
C THR A 16 4.61 -17.23 -11.57
N GLY A 17 3.83 -16.59 -12.41
CA GLY A 17 2.65 -17.18 -13.03
C GLY A 17 1.43 -17.19 -12.13
N GLU A 18 1.52 -16.63 -10.96
CA GLU A 18 0.43 -16.65 -9.99
C GLU A 18 -0.81 -15.90 -10.46
N PHE A 19 -0.64 -14.87 -11.27
CA PHE A 19 -1.78 -14.13 -11.79
C PHE A 19 -2.64 -14.98 -12.73
N SER A 20 -2.02 -15.88 -13.44
CA SER A 20 -2.77 -16.73 -14.37
C SER A 20 -3.61 -17.76 -13.64
N THR A 21 -3.20 -18.11 -12.41
CA THR A 21 -3.89 -19.11 -11.61
C THR A 21 -4.75 -18.49 -10.51
N ASP A 22 -4.47 -17.24 -10.15
CA ASP A 22 -5.08 -16.58 -9.01
C ASP A 22 -5.90 -15.36 -9.38
N ALA A 23 -6.84 -15.54 -10.30
CA ALA A 23 -7.82 -14.47 -10.58
C ALA A 23 -8.54 -14.03 -9.30
N LYS A 24 -8.64 -14.91 -8.32
CA LYS A 24 -9.26 -14.61 -7.02
C LYS A 24 -8.46 -13.62 -6.20
N GLN A 25 -7.17 -13.52 -6.44
CA GLN A 25 -6.29 -12.63 -5.68
C GLN A 25 -6.08 -11.28 -6.37
N GLY A 26 -6.65 -11.10 -7.57
CA GLY A 26 -6.57 -9.83 -8.28
C GLY A 26 -7.03 -8.64 -7.45
N PRO A 27 -8.20 -8.71 -6.79
CA PRO A 27 -8.70 -7.58 -6.00
C PRO A 27 -7.77 -7.15 -4.89
N ILE A 28 -7.21 -8.08 -4.11
CA ILE A 28 -6.31 -7.70 -3.01
C ILE A 28 -5.00 -7.11 -3.54
N LEU A 29 -4.48 -7.66 -4.62
CA LEU A 29 -3.25 -7.13 -5.24
C LEU A 29 -3.48 -5.71 -5.75
N ALA A 30 -4.58 -5.47 -6.44
CA ALA A 30 -4.90 -4.15 -6.97
C ALA A 30 -5.14 -3.13 -5.85
N GLN A 31 -5.91 -3.50 -4.84
CA GLN A 31 -6.18 -2.61 -3.72
C GLN A 31 -4.92 -2.28 -2.94
N SER A 32 -4.04 -3.26 -2.75
CA SER A 32 -2.76 -3.06 -2.09
C SER A 32 -1.90 -2.05 -2.83
N TRP A 33 -1.83 -2.19 -4.16
CA TRP A 33 -1.06 -1.24 -4.97
C TRP A 33 -1.65 0.16 -4.88
N TYR A 34 -2.97 0.28 -5.02
CA TYR A 34 -3.64 1.58 -4.98
C TYR A 34 -3.47 2.30 -3.65
N VAL A 35 -3.59 1.58 -2.54
CA VAL A 35 -3.48 2.22 -1.23
C VAL A 35 -2.05 2.70 -0.98
N LEU A 36 -1.05 1.92 -1.36
CA LEU A 36 0.34 2.32 -1.17
C LEU A 36 0.74 3.42 -2.14
N GLU A 37 0.28 3.36 -3.38
CA GLU A 37 0.53 4.42 -4.35
C GLU A 37 -0.14 5.73 -3.94
N SER A 38 -1.32 5.66 -3.35
CA SER A 38 -2.00 6.83 -2.82
C SER A 38 -1.20 7.48 -1.69
N ILE A 39 -0.66 6.67 -0.80
CA ILE A 39 0.21 7.15 0.28
C ILE A 39 1.45 7.82 -0.32
N ARG A 40 2.10 7.16 -1.28
CA ARG A 40 3.28 7.71 -1.93
C ARG A 40 2.98 9.07 -2.55
N HIS A 41 1.86 9.19 -3.22
CA HIS A 41 1.42 10.42 -3.86
C HIS A 41 1.20 11.55 -2.85
N THR A 42 0.52 11.22 -1.75
CA THR A 42 0.26 12.18 -0.68
C THR A 42 1.55 12.66 -0.03
N VAL A 43 2.45 11.73 0.26
CA VAL A 43 3.74 12.06 0.86
C VAL A 43 4.57 12.91 -0.10
N ALA A 44 4.57 12.57 -1.38
CA ALA A 44 5.29 13.36 -2.38
C ALA A 44 4.75 14.79 -2.48
N SER A 45 3.41 14.94 -2.38
CA SER A 45 2.78 16.26 -2.40
C SER A 45 3.22 17.13 -1.22
N ALA A 46 3.62 16.51 -0.12
CA ALA A 46 4.10 17.21 1.06
C ALA A 46 5.63 17.37 1.05
N GLY A 47 6.29 16.99 -0.05
CA GLY A 47 7.73 17.14 -0.21
C GLY A 47 8.55 15.98 0.32
N GLY A 48 7.91 14.86 0.62
CA GLY A 48 8.57 13.69 1.18
C GLY A 48 8.62 12.52 0.21
N GLN A 49 9.06 11.39 0.73
CA GLN A 49 9.16 10.14 -0.03
C GLN A 49 8.81 8.97 0.89
N MET A 50 8.68 7.79 0.32
CA MET A 50 8.24 6.62 1.10
C MET A 50 9.17 6.29 2.26
N SER A 51 10.46 6.59 2.14
CA SER A 51 11.39 6.40 3.25
C SER A 51 11.12 7.32 4.44
N ASP A 52 10.30 8.35 4.27
CA ASP A 52 9.89 9.24 5.36
C ASP A 52 8.71 8.67 6.16
N VAL A 53 8.11 7.58 5.69
CA VAL A 53 7.08 6.86 6.44
C VAL A 53 7.76 6.08 7.55
N ILE A 54 7.39 6.36 8.79
CA ILE A 54 8.03 5.73 9.96
C ILE A 54 7.20 4.61 10.55
N LYS A 55 5.92 4.54 10.18
CA LYS A 55 5.03 3.50 10.70
C LYS A 55 3.86 3.29 9.75
N LEU A 56 3.49 2.01 9.59
CA LEU A 56 2.29 1.61 8.87
C LEU A 56 1.39 0.82 9.81
N VAL A 57 0.10 1.11 9.80
CA VAL A 57 -0.91 0.24 10.40
C VAL A 57 -1.77 -0.28 9.28
N GLN A 58 -1.86 -1.58 9.17
CA GLN A 58 -2.47 -2.24 8.02
C GLN A 58 -3.64 -3.09 8.51
N TYR A 59 -4.83 -2.75 8.05
CA TYR A 59 -6.08 -3.40 8.45
C TYR A 59 -6.57 -4.31 7.33
N PHE A 60 -6.90 -5.55 7.66
CA PHE A 60 -7.40 -6.54 6.70
C PHE A 60 -8.69 -7.14 7.22
N ARG A 61 -9.62 -7.42 6.32
CA ARG A 61 -10.79 -8.21 6.66
C ARG A 61 -10.42 -9.67 6.83
N ASN A 62 -9.39 -10.11 6.12
CA ASN A 62 -8.91 -11.49 6.16
C ASN A 62 -7.38 -11.46 6.13
N LEU A 63 -6.74 -11.93 7.20
CA LEU A 63 -5.29 -11.95 7.28
C LEU A 63 -4.63 -12.87 6.25
N ASP A 64 -5.39 -13.77 5.63
CA ASP A 64 -4.87 -14.59 4.53
C ASP A 64 -4.45 -13.72 3.35
N HIS A 65 -4.92 -12.47 3.28
CA HIS A 65 -4.53 -11.52 2.24
C HIS A 65 -3.16 -10.90 2.50
N PHE A 66 -2.63 -11.00 3.70
CA PHE A 66 -1.37 -10.33 4.03
C PHE A 66 -0.21 -10.73 3.12
N PRO A 67 0.01 -12.01 2.77
CA PRO A 67 1.12 -12.37 1.89
C PRO A 67 1.06 -11.67 0.53
N TYR A 68 -0.12 -11.47 -0.02
CA TYR A 68 -0.30 -10.79 -1.30
C TYR A 68 0.00 -9.30 -1.17
N TYR A 69 -0.52 -8.67 -0.12
CA TYR A 69 -0.18 -7.28 0.18
C TYR A 69 1.32 -7.11 0.39
N SER A 70 1.94 -8.01 1.12
CA SER A 70 3.38 -7.95 1.42
C SER A 70 4.22 -7.94 0.14
N ARG A 71 3.81 -8.71 -0.88
CA ARG A 71 4.50 -8.71 -2.17
C ARG A 71 4.41 -7.35 -2.85
N VAL A 72 3.23 -6.72 -2.79
CA VAL A 72 3.06 -5.38 -3.37
C VAL A 72 3.85 -4.36 -2.57
N ARG A 73 3.82 -4.44 -1.24
CA ARG A 73 4.56 -3.52 -0.38
C ARG A 73 6.07 -3.56 -0.68
N LYS A 74 6.57 -4.72 -1.07
CA LYS A 74 7.98 -4.87 -1.41
C LYS A 74 8.39 -4.03 -2.61
N LEU A 75 7.46 -3.69 -3.49
CA LEU A 75 7.74 -2.78 -4.62
C LEU A 75 8.02 -1.37 -4.13
N PHE A 76 7.44 -0.97 -3.00
CA PHE A 76 7.62 0.36 -2.42
C PHE A 76 8.76 0.38 -1.41
N TYR A 77 9.06 -0.77 -0.81
CA TYR A 77 10.11 -0.93 0.18
C TYR A 77 10.94 -2.18 -0.16
N PRO A 78 11.84 -2.08 -1.17
CA PRO A 78 12.60 -3.26 -1.61
C PRO A 78 13.52 -3.83 -0.53
N ASP A 79 14.04 -2.98 0.35
CA ASP A 79 14.94 -3.45 1.39
C ASP A 79 14.17 -3.85 2.66
N GLN A 80 13.49 -2.89 3.25
CA GLN A 80 12.81 -3.12 4.52
C GLN A 80 11.66 -2.14 4.70
N PRO A 81 10.46 -2.62 5.03
CA PRO A 81 9.36 -1.72 5.33
C PRO A 81 9.57 -1.04 6.68
N PRO A 82 8.86 0.07 6.94
CA PRO A 82 8.89 0.69 8.25
C PRO A 82 8.23 -0.19 9.31
N VAL A 83 8.29 0.25 10.55
CA VAL A 83 7.57 -0.42 11.64
C VAL A 83 6.11 -0.62 11.22
N SER A 84 5.61 -1.83 11.39
CA SER A 84 4.30 -2.21 10.87
C SER A 84 3.49 -2.93 11.93
N THR A 85 2.20 -2.58 11.99
CA THR A 85 1.21 -3.32 12.77
C THR A 85 0.18 -3.86 11.80
N VAL A 86 -0.17 -5.13 11.95
CA VAL A 86 -1.16 -5.81 11.09
C VAL A 86 -2.33 -6.21 11.96
N VAL A 87 -3.54 -5.82 11.54
CA VAL A 87 -4.75 -6.02 12.32
C VAL A 87 -5.83 -6.63 11.43
N GLN A 88 -6.53 -7.64 11.96
CA GLN A 88 -7.73 -8.13 11.29
C GLN A 88 -8.95 -7.47 11.91
N VAL A 89 -9.85 -6.98 11.06
CA VAL A 89 -11.10 -6.36 11.47
C VAL A 89 -12.26 -7.11 10.84
N SER A 90 -13.44 -7.07 11.48
CA SER A 90 -14.59 -7.79 10.98
C SER A 90 -15.24 -7.11 9.78
N GLU A 91 -15.15 -5.78 9.70
CA GLU A 91 -15.78 -5.02 8.63
C GLU A 91 -14.97 -3.77 8.31
N MET A 92 -15.11 -3.29 7.08
CA MET A 92 -14.55 -2.02 6.63
C MET A 92 -15.60 -1.25 5.85
N LEU A 93 -15.57 0.08 5.99
CA LEU A 93 -16.41 0.96 5.21
C LEU A 93 -15.77 1.20 3.84
N PRO A 94 -16.56 1.43 2.81
CA PRO A 94 -18.02 1.51 2.86
C PRO A 94 -18.73 0.16 2.77
N ASP A 95 -18.05 -0.90 2.30
CA ASP A 95 -18.71 -2.19 2.12
C ASP A 95 -17.72 -3.36 2.02
N ALA A 96 -18.25 -4.54 1.72
CA ALA A 96 -17.49 -5.77 1.70
C ALA A 96 -16.44 -5.87 0.60
N THR A 97 -16.46 -4.96 -0.38
CA THR A 97 -15.43 -4.96 -1.44
C THR A 97 -14.12 -4.37 -0.97
N VAL A 98 -14.12 -3.62 0.15
CA VAL A 98 -12.90 -3.07 0.72
C VAL A 98 -12.21 -4.17 1.52
N LEU A 99 -11.03 -4.57 1.06
CA LEU A 99 -10.28 -5.69 1.64
C LEU A 99 -9.12 -5.24 2.52
N ILE A 100 -8.65 -4.02 2.34
CA ILE A 100 -7.48 -3.50 3.04
C ILE A 100 -7.62 -2.01 3.28
N GLU A 101 -7.08 -1.56 4.39
CA GLU A 101 -6.92 -0.16 4.70
C GLU A 101 -5.55 0.04 5.34
N VAL A 102 -4.85 1.09 4.95
CA VAL A 102 -3.51 1.35 5.46
C VAL A 102 -3.42 2.78 5.96
N GLU A 103 -2.85 2.90 7.15
CA GLU A 103 -2.62 4.16 7.82
C GLU A 103 -1.12 4.37 7.92
N ALA A 104 -0.63 5.53 7.49
CA ALA A 104 0.79 5.82 7.49
C ALA A 104 1.08 7.01 8.39
N THR A 105 2.11 6.89 9.20
CA THR A 105 2.67 8.01 9.94
C THR A 105 3.95 8.42 9.25
N VAL A 106 4.06 9.70 8.94
CA VAL A 106 5.17 10.23 8.17
C VAL A 106 5.89 11.29 8.98
N TRP A 107 7.21 11.24 8.94
CA TRP A 107 8.05 12.27 9.55
C TRP A 107 8.80 12.96 8.42
N LEU A 108 8.43 14.21 8.16
CA LEU A 108 9.09 14.98 7.10
C LEU A 108 10.35 15.65 7.66
N PRO A 109 11.42 15.65 6.89
CA PRO A 109 12.67 16.29 7.33
C PRO A 109 12.52 17.77 7.60
N GLN A 110 11.58 18.42 6.89
CA GLN A 110 11.28 19.82 7.07
C GLN A 110 9.78 20.03 7.08
N PRO A 111 9.28 20.92 7.95
CA PRO A 111 7.84 21.23 7.95
C PRO A 111 7.41 21.77 6.59
N ILE A 112 6.27 21.32 6.11
CA ILE A 112 5.77 21.72 4.79
C ILE A 112 5.42 23.21 4.70
N HIS A 113 5.21 23.85 5.84
CA HIS A 113 4.91 25.28 5.89
C HIS A 113 6.05 26.10 6.49
N SER A 114 7.25 25.52 6.53
CA SER A 114 8.41 26.19 7.11
C SER A 114 8.77 27.48 6.40
N GLU A 115 8.46 27.56 5.13
CA GLU A 115 8.75 28.71 4.30
C GLU A 115 7.64 29.76 4.37
N ALA A 116 6.62 29.54 5.15
CA ALA A 116 5.52 30.47 5.21
C ALA A 116 6.05 31.86 5.56
N PRO A 117 5.67 32.86 4.79
CA PRO A 117 6.18 34.21 5.06
C PRO A 117 5.77 34.68 6.43
N ARG A 118 6.63 35.37 7.02
CA ARG A 118 6.38 35.98 8.32
C ARG A 118 6.30 37.45 8.13
#